data_ae9d7f178e2069f5fa6d1b9b06748e1f
#
_entry.id   ae9d7f178e2069f5fa6d1b9b06748e1f
#
_cell.length_a   1.000
_cell.length_b   1.000
_cell.length_c   1.000
_cell.angle_alpha   90.00
_cell.angle_beta   90.00
_cell.angle_gamma   90.00
#
_symmetry.space_group_name_H-M   'P 1'
#
loop_
_entity.id
_entity.type
_entity.pdbx_description
1 polymer ?
#
loop_
_entity_poly.entity_id
_entity_poly.type
_entity_poly.pdbx_seq_one_letter_code
_entity_poly.pdbx_strand_id
1 'polypeptide(L)'
;IMKLLNKYICGLGFGALMLTATSCVDETEPTKFANQSQVNASSAATEALAYAMPMYFNNVDEDVLKDYNWHASFGYGSMAIIRDMQTNDRSIGSKYNGHYLWAAADKSMDYDNIRMKYIWSYYYGFVLTANKVLQAIDIKNCDDNQKGYYGTALAFRAMLYLDLARTYEFLPNDAINGKNDKGNDVTNLTVPIVSETTSEDDARKNPRATREEMFK
;
A
#
# COMPACT_ATOMS: atom_id res chain seq x y z
N ILE A 1 -62.59 -6.44 37.54
CA ILE A 1 -62.22 -5.26 36.70
C ILE A 1 -60.82 -4.79 37.05
N MET A 2 -60.43 -4.62 38.36
CA MET A 2 -59.12 -4.15 38.78
C MET A 2 -57.92 -5.05 38.34
N LYS A 3 -58.09 -6.38 38.32
CA LYS A 3 -57.00 -7.30 37.88
C LYS A 3 -56.73 -7.28 36.37
N LEU A 4 -57.68 -6.91 35.55
CA LEU A 4 -57.50 -6.74 34.10
C LEU A 4 -56.80 -5.41 33.78
N LEU A 5 -57.12 -4.35 34.51
CA LEU A 5 -56.49 -3.02 34.31
C LEU A 5 -54.97 -3.04 34.58
N ASN A 6 -54.53 -3.77 35.62
CA ASN A 6 -53.11 -3.92 35.93
C ASN A 6 -52.33 -4.70 34.86
N LYS A 7 -52.95 -5.63 34.14
CA LYS A 7 -52.30 -6.37 33.06
C LYS A 7 -52.01 -5.50 31.83
N TYR A 8 -52.91 -4.59 31.52
CA TYR A 8 -52.70 -3.65 30.40
C TYR A 8 -51.75 -2.52 30.71
N ILE A 9 -51.72 -2.07 31.98
CA ILE A 9 -50.76 -1.02 32.42
C ILE A 9 -49.31 -1.58 32.42
N CYS A 10 -49.09 -2.83 32.85
CA CYS A 10 -47.77 -3.46 32.74
C CYS A 10 -47.35 -3.71 31.29
N GLY A 11 -48.27 -4.06 30.36
CA GLY A 11 -47.98 -4.25 28.94
C GLY A 11 -47.61 -2.96 28.23
N LEU A 12 -48.30 -1.86 28.55
CA LEU A 12 -48.00 -0.54 27.98
C LEU A 12 -46.68 0.06 28.53
N GLY A 13 -46.37 -0.18 29.80
CA GLY A 13 -45.11 0.26 30.39
C GLY A 13 -43.88 -0.45 29.80
N PHE A 14 -44.01 -1.73 29.48
CA PHE A 14 -42.92 -2.52 28.85
C PHE A 14 -42.71 -2.20 27.36
N GLY A 15 -43.80 -1.87 26.64
CA GLY A 15 -43.76 -1.44 25.25
C GLY A 15 -43.13 -0.05 25.07
N ALA A 16 -43.36 0.85 26.01
CA ALA A 16 -42.80 2.21 25.99
C ALA A 16 -41.29 2.24 26.33
N LEU A 17 -40.81 1.30 27.16
CA LEU A 17 -39.37 1.17 27.47
C LEU A 17 -38.55 0.59 26.28
N MET A 18 -39.17 -0.15 25.38
CA MET A 18 -38.47 -0.70 24.20
C MET A 18 -38.30 0.31 23.06
N LEU A 19 -39.03 1.43 23.07
CA LEU A 19 -38.97 2.47 22.05
C LEU A 19 -37.91 3.55 22.33
N THR A 20 -37.27 3.54 23.49
CA THR A 20 -36.21 4.50 23.84
C THR A 20 -34.81 3.92 23.74
N ALA A 21 -34.66 2.66 23.31
CA ALA A 21 -33.36 2.03 23.07
C ALA A 21 -32.89 2.20 21.62
N THR A 22 -33.22 3.30 20.94
CA THR A 22 -32.38 3.78 19.85
C THR A 22 -31.20 4.50 20.51
N SER A 23 -30.32 3.73 21.14
CA SER A 23 -28.98 4.16 21.39
C SER A 23 -28.37 4.43 20.01
N CYS A 24 -28.29 5.67 19.62
CA CYS A 24 -27.29 6.10 18.68
C CYS A 24 -25.97 5.69 19.32
N VAL A 25 -25.42 4.56 18.90
CA VAL A 25 -24.01 4.30 19.07
C VAL A 25 -23.37 5.30 18.10
N ASP A 26 -23.17 6.53 18.56
CA ASP A 26 -22.24 7.43 17.94
C ASP A 26 -20.91 6.67 17.93
N GLU A 27 -20.41 6.39 16.75
CA GLU A 27 -19.12 5.78 16.56
C GLU A 27 -18.11 6.66 17.31
N THR A 28 -17.68 6.20 18.50
CA THR A 28 -16.74 6.97 19.31
C THR A 28 -15.45 7.10 18.53
N GLU A 29 -15.14 8.32 18.13
CA GLU A 29 -13.88 8.67 17.47
C GLU A 29 -12.71 8.08 18.26
N PRO A 30 -11.79 7.38 17.62
CA PRO A 30 -10.65 6.78 18.29
C PRO A 30 -9.82 7.87 18.98
N THR A 31 -9.65 7.78 20.28
CA THR A 31 -8.90 8.77 21.08
C THR A 31 -7.38 8.60 20.98
N LYS A 32 -6.90 7.44 20.48
CA LYS A 32 -5.47 7.14 20.35
C LYS A 32 -4.92 7.33 18.94
N PHE A 33 -5.77 7.33 17.91
CA PHE A 33 -5.38 7.49 16.53
C PHE A 33 -6.31 8.49 15.86
N ALA A 34 -5.75 9.42 15.08
CA ALA A 34 -6.56 10.32 14.27
C ALA A 34 -7.26 9.54 13.15
N ASN A 35 -8.56 9.79 12.96
CA ASN A 35 -9.26 9.28 11.79
C ASN A 35 -8.97 10.15 10.56
N GLN A 36 -9.38 9.67 9.36
CA GLN A 36 -9.10 10.37 8.11
C GLN A 36 -9.71 11.79 8.06
N SER A 37 -10.89 11.98 8.65
CA SER A 37 -11.54 13.30 8.67
C SER A 37 -10.79 14.30 9.55
N GLN A 38 -10.24 13.87 10.66
CA GLN A 38 -9.40 14.67 11.56
C GLN A 38 -8.07 15.05 10.89
N VAL A 39 -7.47 14.11 10.15
CA VAL A 39 -6.25 14.38 9.38
C VAL A 39 -6.51 15.40 8.30
N ASN A 40 -7.59 15.25 7.52
CA ASN A 40 -7.95 16.17 6.44
C ASN A 40 -8.26 17.59 6.94
N ALA A 41 -8.77 17.73 8.17
CA ALA A 41 -9.07 19.01 8.79
C ALA A 41 -7.84 19.72 9.37
N SER A 42 -6.69 19.08 9.42
CA SER A 42 -5.47 19.60 10.05
C SER A 42 -4.33 19.81 9.04
N SER A 43 -3.94 21.06 8.80
CA SER A 43 -2.78 21.37 7.95
C SER A 43 -1.48 20.77 8.49
N ALA A 44 -1.31 20.74 9.81
CA ALA A 44 -0.16 20.11 10.45
C ALA A 44 -0.12 18.58 10.24
N ALA A 45 -1.27 17.91 10.25
CA ALA A 45 -1.36 16.49 9.96
C ALA A 45 -1.07 16.19 8.47
N THR A 46 -1.54 17.04 7.56
CA THR A 46 -1.22 16.93 6.13
C THR A 46 0.27 17.12 5.86
N GLU A 47 0.89 18.09 6.52
CA GLU A 47 2.33 18.32 6.48
C GLU A 47 3.12 17.11 7.00
N ALA A 48 2.72 16.55 8.15
CA ALA A 48 3.35 15.36 8.72
C ALA A 48 3.26 14.15 7.78
N LEU A 49 2.11 13.95 7.11
CA LEU A 49 1.96 12.92 6.09
C LEU A 49 2.88 13.16 4.89
N ALA A 50 3.03 14.42 4.45
CA ALA A 50 3.92 14.75 3.35
C ALA A 50 5.38 14.43 3.68
N TYR A 51 5.83 14.69 4.91
CA TYR A 51 7.18 14.31 5.36
C TYR A 51 7.38 12.79 5.51
N ALA A 52 6.33 12.03 5.69
CA ALA A 52 6.44 10.57 5.74
C ALA A 52 6.96 9.97 4.42
N MET A 53 6.73 10.63 3.28
CA MET A 53 7.21 10.15 1.98
C MET A 53 8.75 10.12 1.88
N PRO A 54 9.49 11.22 2.08
CA PRO A 54 10.96 11.15 2.06
C PRO A 54 11.52 10.30 3.19
N MET A 55 10.86 10.20 4.33
CA MET A 55 11.26 9.29 5.41
C MET A 55 11.15 7.82 5.00
N TYR A 56 10.23 7.49 4.10
CA TYR A 56 10.05 6.12 3.61
C TYR A 56 11.26 5.60 2.82
N PHE A 57 12.11 6.46 2.29
CA PHE A 57 13.39 6.05 1.69
C PHE A 57 14.28 5.25 2.64
N ASN A 58 14.18 5.52 3.93
CA ASN A 58 14.95 4.83 4.97
C ASN A 58 14.07 3.86 5.78
N ASN A 59 12.84 3.60 5.32
CA ASN A 59 11.95 2.70 6.05
C ASN A 59 12.50 1.28 6.05
N VAL A 60 12.49 0.67 7.22
CA VAL A 60 12.90 -0.71 7.44
C VAL A 60 11.64 -1.52 7.74
N ASP A 61 11.41 -2.57 6.97
CA ASP A 61 10.30 -3.48 7.25
C ASP A 61 10.65 -4.37 8.44
N GLU A 62 10.12 -4.01 9.60
CA GLU A 62 10.39 -4.74 10.86
C GLU A 62 9.85 -6.17 10.83
N ASP A 63 8.78 -6.45 10.09
CA ASP A 63 8.22 -7.78 10.00
C ASP A 63 9.11 -8.70 9.17
N VAL A 64 9.71 -8.19 8.12
CA VAL A 64 10.74 -8.93 7.36
C VAL A 64 12.03 -9.07 8.16
N LEU A 65 12.40 -8.07 8.96
CA LEU A 65 13.62 -8.13 9.80
C LEU A 65 13.54 -9.13 10.95
N LYS A 66 12.36 -9.39 11.49
CA LYS A 66 12.19 -10.40 12.57
C LYS A 66 12.62 -11.79 12.13
N ASP A 67 12.35 -12.12 10.87
CA ASP A 67 12.63 -13.43 10.32
C ASP A 67 13.95 -13.47 9.52
N TYR A 68 14.37 -12.32 8.97
CA TYR A 68 15.53 -12.21 8.08
C TYR A 68 16.26 -10.89 8.29
N ASN A 69 17.29 -10.91 9.12
CA ASN A 69 18.19 -9.77 9.33
C ASN A 69 19.12 -9.59 8.10
N TRP A 70 18.63 -8.95 7.04
CA TRP A 70 19.33 -8.87 5.78
C TRP A 70 19.62 -7.42 5.36
N HIS A 71 20.78 -7.24 4.72
CA HIS A 71 21.16 -5.97 4.09
C HIS A 71 20.13 -5.44 3.06
N ALA A 72 19.26 -6.30 2.55
CA ALA A 72 18.19 -5.95 1.62
C ALA A 72 17.02 -5.17 2.26
N SER A 73 16.93 -5.13 3.59
CA SER A 73 15.77 -4.56 4.30
C SER A 73 15.93 -3.09 4.69
N PHE A 74 16.87 -2.37 4.08
CA PHE A 74 17.18 -0.98 4.44
C PHE A 74 16.73 0.04 3.39
N GLY A 75 15.41 0.12 3.20
CA GLY A 75 14.78 1.18 2.43
C GLY A 75 15.13 1.18 0.93
N TYR A 76 14.96 2.32 0.30
CA TYR A 76 15.14 2.48 -1.15
C TYR A 76 16.56 2.21 -1.63
N GLY A 77 17.56 2.52 -0.82
CA GLY A 77 18.96 2.22 -1.13
C GLY A 77 19.21 0.74 -1.34
N SER A 78 18.57 -0.12 -0.56
CA SER A 78 18.62 -1.58 -0.74
C SER A 78 17.97 -2.00 -2.06
N MET A 79 16.83 -1.38 -2.43
CA MET A 79 16.17 -1.66 -3.71
C MET A 79 17.05 -1.30 -4.90
N ALA A 80 17.76 -0.17 -4.83
CA ALA A 80 18.72 0.22 -5.86
C ALA A 80 19.88 -0.80 -5.97
N ILE A 81 20.45 -1.20 -4.85
CA ILE A 81 21.51 -2.22 -4.81
C ILE A 81 21.05 -3.55 -5.39
N ILE A 82 19.83 -3.99 -5.08
CA ILE A 82 19.26 -5.23 -5.63
C ILE A 82 19.16 -5.14 -7.14
N ARG A 83 18.68 -4.01 -7.68
CA ARG A 83 18.61 -3.79 -9.14
C ARG A 83 19.98 -3.84 -9.80
N ASP A 84 20.97 -3.16 -9.22
CA ASP A 84 22.34 -3.13 -9.75
C ASP A 84 22.98 -4.53 -9.77
N MET A 85 22.67 -5.37 -8.77
CA MET A 85 23.17 -6.75 -8.70
C MET A 85 22.56 -7.68 -9.75
N GLN A 86 21.43 -7.32 -10.33
CA GLN A 86 20.78 -8.08 -11.41
C GLN A 86 21.26 -7.64 -12.81
N THR A 87 22.12 -6.65 -12.85
CA THR A 87 22.76 -6.15 -14.07
C THR A 87 24.26 -6.46 -14.03
N ASN A 88 24.97 -6.05 -15.07
CA ASN A 88 26.43 -6.11 -15.11
C ASN A 88 27.12 -4.95 -14.35
N ASP A 89 26.34 -4.04 -13.79
CA ASP A 89 26.88 -2.81 -13.17
C ASP A 89 27.54 -3.10 -11.82
N ARG A 90 27.15 -4.20 -11.15
CA ARG A 90 27.74 -4.57 -9.87
C ARG A 90 28.17 -6.04 -9.83
N SER A 91 29.49 -6.25 -9.75
CA SER A 91 30.07 -7.56 -9.54
C SER A 91 29.99 -8.00 -8.05
N ILE A 92 29.62 -9.25 -7.80
CA ILE A 92 29.67 -9.87 -6.47
C ILE A 92 30.73 -10.94 -6.48
N GLY A 93 31.90 -10.59 -5.90
CA GLY A 93 33.10 -11.42 -5.98
C GLY A 93 33.15 -12.64 -5.06
N SER A 94 32.18 -12.87 -4.18
CA SER A 94 32.25 -13.96 -3.20
C SER A 94 30.88 -14.49 -2.78
N LYS A 95 30.73 -15.81 -2.72
CA LYS A 95 29.57 -16.52 -2.19
C LYS A 95 29.29 -16.25 -0.70
N TYR A 96 30.25 -15.70 0.03
CA TYR A 96 30.11 -15.29 1.43
C TYR A 96 29.54 -13.90 1.61
N ASN A 97 29.36 -13.14 0.50
CA ASN A 97 28.69 -11.85 0.55
C ASN A 97 27.18 -12.09 0.70
N GLY A 98 26.53 -11.39 1.65
CA GLY A 98 25.08 -11.48 1.86
C GLY A 98 24.22 -11.18 0.64
N HIS A 99 24.79 -10.47 -0.35
CA HIS A 99 24.15 -10.18 -1.63
C HIS A 99 24.34 -11.27 -2.70
N TYR A 100 25.18 -12.26 -2.46
CA TYR A 100 25.46 -13.32 -3.43
C TYR A 100 24.19 -14.03 -3.94
N LEU A 101 23.23 -14.28 -3.05
CA LEU A 101 21.97 -14.94 -3.40
C LEU A 101 21.08 -14.11 -4.32
N TRP A 102 21.27 -12.81 -4.36
CA TRP A 102 20.57 -11.94 -5.30
C TRP A 102 21.21 -11.99 -6.70
N ALA A 103 22.52 -12.14 -6.77
CA ALA A 103 23.22 -12.25 -8.02
C ALA A 103 23.19 -13.66 -8.63
N ALA A 104 23.09 -14.67 -7.78
CA ALA A 104 22.95 -16.07 -8.20
C ALA A 104 21.55 -16.44 -8.72
N ALA A 105 20.78 -15.52 -8.95
CA ALA A 105 19.49 -15.16 -9.54
C ALA A 105 18.49 -16.24 -9.94
N ASP A 106 18.83 -17.48 -10.13
CA ASP A 106 17.93 -18.48 -10.71
C ASP A 106 16.72 -18.85 -9.86
N LYS A 107 16.79 -18.61 -8.51
CA LYS A 107 15.66 -18.84 -7.58
C LYS A 107 15.31 -17.64 -6.70
N SER A 108 16.11 -16.59 -6.66
CA SER A 108 15.84 -15.45 -5.79
C SER A 108 14.75 -14.54 -6.32
N MET A 109 14.40 -14.65 -7.59
CA MET A 109 13.32 -13.91 -8.25
C MET A 109 12.04 -14.73 -8.42
N ASP A 110 11.96 -15.90 -7.80
CA ASP A 110 10.78 -16.75 -7.86
C ASP A 110 9.60 -16.13 -7.07
N TYR A 111 8.37 -16.39 -7.53
CA TYR A 111 7.13 -15.76 -7.02
C TYR A 111 6.87 -16.05 -5.53
N ASP A 112 7.37 -17.16 -5.00
CA ASP A 112 7.22 -17.55 -3.59
C ASP A 112 8.41 -17.12 -2.73
N ASN A 113 9.45 -16.51 -3.33
CA ASN A 113 10.62 -16.08 -2.61
C ASN A 113 10.31 -14.85 -1.74
N ILE A 114 10.75 -14.90 -0.48
CA ILE A 114 10.56 -13.80 0.49
C ILE A 114 11.12 -12.47 -0.02
N ARG A 115 12.19 -12.49 -0.85
CA ARG A 115 12.80 -11.28 -1.40
C ARG A 115 11.86 -10.56 -2.36
N MET A 116 11.16 -11.31 -3.22
CA MET A 116 10.18 -10.72 -4.14
C MET A 116 8.98 -10.16 -3.39
N LYS A 117 8.53 -10.86 -2.35
CA LYS A 117 7.47 -10.33 -1.46
C LYS A 117 7.91 -9.06 -0.76
N TYR A 118 9.17 -8.99 -0.28
CA TYR A 118 9.71 -7.81 0.37
C TYR A 118 9.75 -6.60 -0.58
N ILE A 119 10.28 -6.76 -1.80
CA ILE A 119 10.30 -5.69 -2.81
C ILE A 119 8.87 -5.19 -3.07
N TRP A 120 7.93 -6.11 -3.29
CA TRP A 120 6.52 -5.79 -3.50
C TRP A 120 5.92 -4.99 -2.33
N SER A 121 6.08 -5.50 -1.11
CA SER A 121 5.56 -4.85 0.10
C SER A 121 6.15 -3.47 0.33
N TYR A 122 7.45 -3.31 0.11
CA TYR A 122 8.14 -2.04 0.24
C TYR A 122 7.56 -0.98 -0.72
N TYR A 123 7.48 -1.29 -2.01
CA TYR A 123 6.98 -0.34 -2.98
C TYR A 123 5.50 -0.02 -2.78
N TYR A 124 4.66 -1.01 -2.52
CA TYR A 124 3.23 -0.75 -2.30
C TYR A 124 2.95 -0.04 -0.96
N GLY A 125 3.74 -0.29 0.07
CA GLY A 125 3.67 0.49 1.31
C GLY A 125 4.02 1.96 1.08
N PHE A 126 5.01 2.24 0.23
CA PHE A 126 5.35 3.60 -0.14
C PHE A 126 4.27 4.24 -1.04
N VAL A 127 3.71 3.52 -2.01
CA VAL A 127 2.56 3.98 -2.81
C VAL A 127 1.37 4.30 -1.90
N LEU A 128 1.08 3.46 -0.89
CA LEU A 128 0.03 3.72 0.09
C LEU A 128 0.30 5.03 0.86
N THR A 129 1.54 5.30 1.24
CA THR A 129 1.92 6.55 1.91
C THR A 129 1.65 7.76 1.02
N ALA A 130 2.02 7.71 -0.25
CA ALA A 130 1.72 8.76 -1.22
C ALA A 130 0.20 8.94 -1.42
N ASN A 131 -0.55 7.84 -1.55
CA ASN A 131 -2.00 7.89 -1.69
C ASN A 131 -2.70 8.50 -0.47
N LYS A 132 -2.19 8.28 0.76
CA LYS A 132 -2.72 8.93 1.96
C LYS A 132 -2.56 10.45 1.92
N VAL A 133 -1.45 10.96 1.41
CA VAL A 133 -1.25 12.40 1.20
C VAL A 133 -2.26 12.95 0.18
N LEU A 134 -2.41 12.25 -0.96
CA LEU A 134 -3.35 12.65 -2.01
C LEU A 134 -4.80 12.65 -1.50
N GLN A 135 -5.18 11.67 -0.70
CA GLN A 135 -6.51 11.56 -0.09
C GLN A 135 -6.77 12.66 0.95
N ALA A 136 -5.73 13.11 1.66
CA ALA A 136 -5.85 14.11 2.72
C ALA A 136 -6.00 15.55 2.20
N ILE A 137 -5.72 15.81 0.92
CA ILE A 137 -5.70 17.16 0.34
C ILE A 137 -6.82 17.32 -0.68
N ASP A 138 -7.77 18.22 -0.39
CA ASP A 138 -8.71 18.69 -1.42
C ASP A 138 -8.01 19.72 -2.32
N ILE A 139 -7.51 19.26 -3.46
CA ILE A 139 -6.74 20.09 -4.40
C ILE A 139 -7.49 21.32 -4.90
N LYS A 140 -8.84 21.34 -4.82
CA LYS A 140 -9.66 22.46 -5.26
C LYS A 140 -9.72 23.58 -4.22
N ASN A 141 -9.55 23.24 -2.93
CA ASN A 141 -9.75 24.14 -1.80
C ASN A 141 -8.53 24.18 -0.85
N CYS A 142 -7.33 23.89 -1.34
CA CYS A 142 -6.12 23.83 -0.54
C CYS A 142 -5.23 25.09 -0.72
N ASP A 143 -4.36 25.34 0.25
CA ASP A 143 -3.33 26.37 0.18
C ASP A 143 -2.15 25.95 -0.73
N ASP A 144 -1.20 26.87 -0.96
CA ASP A 144 -0.08 26.63 -1.87
C ASP A 144 0.92 25.60 -1.32
N ASN A 145 1.09 25.49 0.01
CA ASN A 145 1.91 24.46 0.62
C ASN A 145 1.29 23.07 0.39
N GLN A 146 -0.02 22.95 0.61
CA GLN A 146 -0.77 21.71 0.35
C GLN A 146 -0.73 21.32 -1.13
N LYS A 147 -0.78 22.29 -2.07
CA LYS A 147 -0.55 22.00 -3.50
C LYS A 147 0.84 21.43 -3.75
N GLY A 148 1.86 21.98 -3.06
CA GLY A 148 3.23 21.46 -3.11
C GLY A 148 3.31 20.02 -2.61
N TYR A 149 2.68 19.70 -1.49
CA TYR A 149 2.63 18.35 -0.95
C TYR A 149 1.90 17.38 -1.88
N TYR A 150 0.77 17.82 -2.46
CA TYR A 150 0.02 17.04 -3.44
C TYR A 150 0.87 16.71 -4.68
N GLY A 151 1.54 17.72 -5.26
CA GLY A 151 2.44 17.54 -6.39
C GLY A 151 3.62 16.61 -6.07
N THR A 152 4.18 16.73 -4.87
CA THR A 152 5.24 15.85 -4.38
C THR A 152 4.76 14.40 -4.27
N ALA A 153 3.55 14.17 -3.74
CA ALA A 153 2.97 12.83 -3.64
C ALA A 153 2.75 12.19 -5.01
N LEU A 154 2.27 12.97 -5.99
CA LEU A 154 2.16 12.50 -7.39
C LEU A 154 3.52 12.12 -7.97
N ALA A 155 4.56 12.92 -7.74
CA ALA A 155 5.90 12.64 -8.24
C ALA A 155 6.49 11.36 -7.62
N PHE A 156 6.35 11.18 -6.30
CA PHE A 156 6.76 9.94 -5.64
C PHE A 156 5.99 8.74 -6.20
N ARG A 157 4.67 8.83 -6.32
CA ARG A 157 3.85 7.75 -6.86
C ARG A 157 4.27 7.36 -8.28
N ALA A 158 4.53 8.34 -9.14
CA ALA A 158 5.01 8.09 -10.50
C ALA A 158 6.39 7.39 -10.51
N MET A 159 7.33 7.84 -9.67
CA MET A 159 8.65 7.21 -9.52
C MET A 159 8.51 5.74 -9.08
N LEU A 160 7.66 5.48 -8.08
CA LEU A 160 7.47 4.13 -7.54
C LEU A 160 6.83 3.19 -8.55
N TYR A 161 5.85 3.66 -9.33
CA TYR A 161 5.26 2.85 -10.39
C TYR A 161 6.21 2.60 -11.55
N LEU A 162 7.08 3.56 -11.87
CA LEU A 162 8.14 3.34 -12.86
C LEU A 162 9.09 2.22 -12.40
N ASP A 163 9.49 2.22 -11.14
CA ASP A 163 10.36 1.19 -10.57
C ASP A 163 9.65 -0.17 -10.50
N LEU A 164 8.40 -0.20 -10.07
CA LEU A 164 7.58 -1.40 -10.05
C LEU A 164 7.40 -1.99 -11.46
N ALA A 165 7.09 -1.14 -12.45
CA ALA A 165 6.95 -1.57 -13.83
C ALA A 165 8.25 -2.21 -14.33
N ARG A 166 9.38 -1.55 -14.13
CA ARG A 166 10.70 -2.07 -14.52
C ARG A 166 11.09 -3.38 -13.83
N THR A 167 10.64 -3.57 -12.60
CA THR A 167 10.96 -4.76 -11.81
C THR A 167 10.09 -5.95 -12.17
N TYR A 168 8.80 -5.72 -12.43
CA TYR A 168 7.80 -6.79 -12.55
C TYR A 168 7.21 -6.93 -13.96
N GLU A 169 7.57 -6.08 -14.90
CA GLU A 169 7.11 -6.23 -16.27
C GLU A 169 7.68 -7.52 -16.88
N PHE A 170 6.78 -8.30 -17.45
CA PHE A 170 7.20 -9.48 -18.17
C PHE A 170 7.65 -9.09 -19.60
N LEU A 171 8.94 -9.21 -19.85
CA LEU A 171 9.54 -9.05 -21.18
C LEU A 171 9.92 -10.43 -21.70
N PRO A 172 9.27 -10.95 -22.74
CA PRO A 172 9.63 -12.23 -23.33
C PRO A 172 11.03 -12.15 -23.95
N ASN A 173 11.75 -13.24 -23.87
CA ASN A 173 13.04 -13.41 -24.55
C ASN A 173 13.05 -14.75 -25.28
N ASP A 174 14.17 -15.09 -25.90
CA ASP A 174 14.32 -16.33 -26.71
C ASP A 174 14.05 -17.61 -25.89
N ALA A 175 14.18 -17.57 -24.58
CA ALA A 175 13.95 -18.71 -23.68
C ALA A 175 12.55 -18.74 -23.06
N ILE A 176 11.81 -17.61 -23.06
CA ILE A 176 10.55 -17.46 -22.34
C ILE A 176 9.49 -16.84 -23.25
N ASN A 177 8.35 -17.51 -23.39
CA ASN A 177 7.34 -17.22 -24.40
C ASN A 177 6.21 -16.27 -23.99
N GLY A 178 6.32 -15.52 -22.92
CA GLY A 178 5.27 -14.57 -22.49
C GLY A 178 4.00 -15.18 -21.93
N LYS A 179 4.01 -16.47 -21.59
CA LYS A 179 2.85 -17.16 -20.99
C LYS A 179 3.17 -17.57 -19.55
N ASN A 180 2.16 -17.43 -18.67
CA ASN A 180 2.24 -17.98 -17.33
C ASN A 180 1.93 -19.50 -17.31
N ASP A 181 2.03 -20.12 -16.13
CA ASP A 181 1.79 -21.56 -15.94
C ASP A 181 0.36 -22.01 -16.33
N LYS A 182 -0.58 -21.08 -16.39
CA LYS A 182 -1.97 -21.30 -16.81
C LYS A 182 -2.17 -21.09 -18.32
N GLY A 183 -1.11 -20.77 -19.05
CA GLY A 183 -1.14 -20.50 -20.48
C GLY A 183 -1.68 -19.12 -20.88
N ASN A 184 -1.93 -18.22 -19.92
CA ASN A 184 -2.37 -16.86 -20.21
C ASN A 184 -1.20 -16.02 -20.69
N ASP A 185 -1.44 -15.18 -21.69
CA ASP A 185 -0.46 -14.17 -22.14
C ASP A 185 -0.28 -13.11 -21.04
N VAL A 186 0.97 -12.90 -20.65
CA VAL A 186 1.37 -11.91 -19.64
C VAL A 186 2.34 -10.87 -20.21
N THR A 187 2.53 -10.87 -21.53
CA THR A 187 3.40 -9.93 -22.22
C THR A 187 2.97 -8.49 -21.97
N ASN A 188 3.90 -7.62 -21.65
CA ASN A 188 3.69 -6.22 -21.32
C ASN A 188 2.76 -5.95 -20.10
N LEU A 189 2.47 -6.95 -19.30
CA LEU A 189 1.78 -6.72 -18.01
C LEU A 189 2.80 -6.28 -16.97
N THR A 190 2.49 -5.18 -16.31
CA THR A 190 3.29 -4.59 -15.23
C THR A 190 2.76 -5.01 -13.86
N VAL A 191 2.22 -4.09 -13.08
CA VAL A 191 1.66 -4.32 -11.74
C VAL A 191 0.28 -3.68 -11.63
N PRO A 192 -0.57 -4.06 -10.66
CA PRO A 192 -1.84 -3.37 -10.41
C PRO A 192 -1.63 -1.90 -10.05
N ILE A 193 -2.41 -1.01 -10.62
CA ILE A 193 -2.42 0.42 -10.25
C ILE A 193 -3.46 0.64 -9.16
N VAL A 194 -3.02 1.18 -8.01
CA VAL A 194 -3.89 1.60 -6.90
C VAL A 194 -3.73 3.10 -6.67
N SER A 195 -4.84 3.79 -6.49
CA SER A 195 -4.91 5.22 -6.26
C SER A 195 -5.48 5.53 -4.87
N GLU A 196 -5.54 6.80 -4.53
CA GLU A 196 -6.18 7.30 -3.31
C GLU A 196 -7.69 6.99 -3.23
N THR A 197 -8.32 6.66 -4.36
CA THR A 197 -9.75 6.31 -4.45
C THR A 197 -10.00 4.80 -4.55
N THR A 198 -8.96 3.98 -4.65
CA THR A 198 -9.11 2.53 -4.76
C THR A 198 -9.51 1.94 -3.42
N SER A 199 -10.68 1.32 -3.35
CA SER A 199 -11.12 0.60 -2.15
C SER A 199 -10.31 -0.67 -1.90
N GLU A 200 -10.34 -1.20 -0.68
CA GLU A 200 -9.67 -2.47 -0.35
C GLU A 200 -10.23 -3.64 -1.18
N ASP A 201 -11.55 -3.66 -1.39
CA ASP A 201 -12.20 -4.70 -2.19
C ASP A 201 -11.82 -4.61 -3.67
N ASP A 202 -11.70 -3.40 -4.21
CA ASP A 202 -11.23 -3.20 -5.59
C ASP A 202 -9.76 -3.56 -5.73
N ALA A 203 -8.92 -3.20 -4.76
CA ALA A 203 -7.50 -3.54 -4.76
C ALA A 203 -7.27 -5.05 -4.79
N ARG A 204 -8.10 -5.84 -4.08
CA ARG A 204 -8.03 -7.31 -4.07
C ARG A 204 -8.35 -7.97 -5.41
N LYS A 205 -9.10 -7.29 -6.27
CA LYS A 205 -9.56 -7.77 -7.59
C LYS A 205 -8.85 -7.07 -8.75
N ASN A 206 -7.94 -6.18 -8.43
CA ASN A 206 -7.28 -5.32 -9.40
C ASN A 206 -6.32 -6.13 -10.27
N PRO A 207 -6.52 -6.20 -11.60
CA PRO A 207 -5.61 -6.91 -12.48
C PRO A 207 -4.29 -6.13 -12.63
N ARG A 208 -3.28 -6.80 -13.14
CA ARG A 208 -2.04 -6.13 -13.57
C ARG A 208 -2.33 -5.20 -14.73
N ALA A 209 -1.86 -3.97 -14.63
CA ALA A 209 -1.97 -2.99 -15.70
C ALA A 209 -0.99 -3.31 -16.84
N THR A 210 -1.38 -2.93 -18.04
CA THR A 210 -0.47 -2.97 -19.19
C THR A 210 0.58 -1.86 -19.08
N ARG A 211 1.67 -2.00 -19.83
CA ARG A 211 2.67 -0.93 -19.96
C ARG A 211 2.05 0.39 -20.40
N GLU A 212 1.14 0.35 -21.37
CA GLU A 212 0.47 1.56 -21.87
C GLU A 212 -0.37 2.26 -20.79
N GLU A 213 -1.10 1.50 -19.98
CA GLU A 213 -1.86 2.04 -18.85
C GLU A 213 -0.97 2.64 -17.77
N MET A 214 0.20 2.05 -17.53
CA MET A 214 1.16 2.51 -16.52
C MET A 214 1.79 3.87 -16.87
N PHE A 215 1.91 4.21 -18.15
CA PHE A 215 2.52 5.45 -18.62
C PHE A 215 1.52 6.55 -19.00
N LYS A 216 0.24 6.37 -18.71
CA LYS A 216 -0.81 7.41 -18.81
C LYS A 216 -0.94 8.25 -17.55
#